data_df8176d9cb259417b311b3a7e2ab4429
#
_entry.id   df8176d9cb259417b311b3a7e2ab4429
#
_cell.length_a   1.000
_cell.length_b   1.000
_cell.length_c   1.000
_cell.angle_alpha   90.00
_cell.angle_beta   90.00
_cell.angle_gamma   90.00
#
_symmetry.space_group_name_H-M   'P 1'
#
loop_
_entity.id
_entity.type
_entity.pdbx_description
1 polymer ?
#
loop_
_entity_poly.entity_id
_entity_poly.type
_entity_poly.pdbx_seq_one_letter_code
_entity_poly.pdbx_strand_id
1 'polypeptide(L)'
;MRLGRVASPDGVAFVSIEGDGADAVVREIAEHPFGNPTFTGRSWPLADVRLLAPILASKVICIGKNYAAHAEEMGGPAPADPVIFMKPSTSIQSPNAPIILPPSSSQVDYEGELAVVIGRPCKDVPAARAGEVILGYTVANDVTARDQQRHDGQWTRAKGYDTFCPLGPWIETSLDPSDLEIVTEVDGQVKQRSRTSLLLHDIPKLIEWITTVMTLLPGDVILTGTPEGVGPLQAGQTVSVTVSGIGTLSNPVAAKR
;
A
#
# COMPACT_ATOMS: atom_id res chain seq x y z
N MET A 1 14.45 7.00 7.01
CA MET A 1 13.60 7.89 7.86
C MET A 1 12.16 7.46 7.67
N ARG A 2 11.40 7.31 8.76
CA ARG A 2 9.98 6.98 8.69
C ARG A 2 9.16 8.27 8.57
N LEU A 3 8.34 8.36 7.52
CA LEU A 3 7.43 9.48 7.27
C LEU A 3 5.99 9.01 7.42
N GLY A 4 5.18 9.75 8.14
CA GLY A 4 3.78 9.40 8.39
C GLY A 4 2.85 10.60 8.29
N ARG A 5 1.58 10.32 8.49
CA ARG A 5 0.53 11.32 8.66
C ARG A 5 -0.33 10.93 9.85
N VAL A 6 -0.61 11.89 10.70
CA VAL A 6 -1.31 11.64 11.97
C VAL A 6 -2.47 12.60 12.19
N ALA A 7 -3.46 12.14 12.94
CA ALA A 7 -4.41 13.03 13.60
C ALA A 7 -3.95 13.19 15.06
N SER A 8 -3.50 14.39 15.39
CA SER A 8 -3.07 14.82 16.72
C SER A 8 -4.14 15.68 17.39
N PRO A 9 -4.00 16.03 18.67
CA PRO A 9 -4.89 17.01 19.33
C PRO A 9 -4.96 18.36 18.61
N ASP A 10 -3.88 18.75 17.91
CA ASP A 10 -3.76 20.02 17.20
C ASP A 10 -4.22 19.97 15.73
N GLY A 11 -4.65 18.80 15.25
CA GLY A 11 -5.12 18.60 13.89
C GLY A 11 -4.37 17.52 13.13
N VAL A 12 -4.52 17.54 11.79
CA VAL A 12 -3.84 16.57 10.91
C VAL A 12 -2.50 17.14 10.45
N ALA A 13 -1.44 16.35 10.59
CA ALA A 13 -0.09 16.75 10.21
C ALA A 13 0.69 15.61 9.52
N PHE A 14 1.64 15.97 8.65
CA PHE A 14 2.73 15.10 8.26
C PHE A 14 3.79 15.09 9.37
N VAL A 15 4.40 13.94 9.59
CA VAL A 15 5.37 13.75 10.67
C VAL A 15 6.54 12.88 10.23
N SER A 16 7.70 13.06 10.87
CA SER A 16 8.70 12.01 10.97
C SER A 16 8.43 11.17 12.22
N ILE A 17 8.77 9.88 12.18
CA ILE A 17 8.62 8.96 13.31
C ILE A 17 10.00 8.51 13.74
N GLU A 18 10.34 8.75 15.00
CA GLU A 18 11.65 8.44 15.60
C GLU A 18 11.46 7.46 16.77
N GLY A 19 12.42 6.57 16.99
CA GLY A 19 12.33 5.54 18.04
C GLY A 19 11.40 4.39 17.66
N ASP A 20 11.26 3.42 18.56
CA ASP A 20 10.46 2.21 18.36
C ASP A 20 9.59 1.91 19.59
N GLY A 21 8.49 1.18 19.38
CA GLY A 21 7.60 0.74 20.44
C GLY A 21 6.99 1.90 21.22
N ALA A 22 6.97 1.77 22.56
CA ALA A 22 6.33 2.74 23.45
C ALA A 22 7.06 4.10 23.53
N ASP A 23 8.35 4.13 23.20
CA ASP A 23 9.18 5.34 23.24
C ASP A 23 9.19 6.10 21.89
N ALA A 24 8.43 5.62 20.91
CA ALA A 24 8.35 6.27 19.59
C ALA A 24 7.68 7.65 19.69
N VAL A 25 8.30 8.64 19.04
CA VAL A 25 7.86 10.03 18.99
C VAL A 25 7.61 10.44 17.54
N VAL A 26 6.56 11.20 17.30
CA VAL A 26 6.28 11.83 16.02
C VAL A 26 6.64 13.32 16.10
N ARG A 27 7.36 13.82 15.08
CA ARG A 27 7.73 15.23 14.96
C ARG A 27 7.06 15.84 13.74
N GLU A 28 6.35 16.92 13.94
CA GLU A 28 5.59 17.57 12.88
C GLU A 28 6.49 18.18 11.81
N ILE A 29 6.15 17.88 10.56
CA ILE A 29 6.72 18.48 9.36
C ILE A 29 5.88 19.72 8.99
N ALA A 30 6.55 20.85 8.69
CA ALA A 30 5.89 22.14 8.51
C ALA A 30 4.96 22.20 7.29
N GLU A 31 5.31 21.50 6.20
CA GLU A 31 4.55 21.56 4.95
C GLU A 31 4.19 20.15 4.46
N HIS A 32 5.04 19.56 3.66
CA HIS A 32 4.83 18.23 3.05
C HIS A 32 6.11 17.38 3.18
N PRO A 33 6.02 16.04 3.10
CA PRO A 33 7.16 15.17 3.34
C PRO A 33 8.14 15.05 2.16
N PHE A 34 7.88 15.74 1.04
CA PHE A 34 8.72 15.63 -0.16
C PHE A 34 9.96 16.55 -0.09
N GLY A 35 11.10 16.03 -0.53
CA GLY A 35 12.37 16.75 -0.47
C GLY A 35 13.00 16.71 0.93
N ASN A 36 13.51 17.85 1.39
CA ASN A 36 14.11 18.00 2.70
C ASN A 36 13.06 18.57 3.67
N PRO A 37 12.42 17.76 4.51
CA PRO A 37 11.38 18.25 5.40
C PRO A 37 11.93 19.20 6.45
N THR A 38 11.22 20.30 6.70
CA THR A 38 11.47 21.21 7.82
C THR A 38 10.48 20.92 8.94
N PHE A 39 10.89 21.14 10.19
CA PHE A 39 10.09 20.80 11.36
C PHE A 39 9.55 22.05 12.05
N THR A 40 8.31 21.98 12.55
CA THR A 40 7.67 23.07 13.30
C THR A 40 8.18 23.20 14.73
N GLY A 41 8.81 22.15 15.25
CA GLY A 41 9.18 22.01 16.67
C GLY A 41 8.12 21.30 17.52
N ARG A 42 6.90 21.06 17.00
CA ARG A 42 5.88 20.27 17.70
C ARG A 42 6.17 18.78 17.60
N SER A 43 5.89 18.05 18.68
CA SER A 43 6.06 16.60 18.75
C SER A 43 5.08 15.97 19.71
N TRP A 44 4.76 14.69 19.52
CA TRP A 44 3.88 13.92 20.37
C TRP A 44 4.41 12.49 20.52
N PRO A 45 4.15 11.79 21.62
CA PRO A 45 4.29 10.34 21.67
C PRO A 45 3.46 9.70 20.55
N LEU A 46 3.99 8.67 19.89
CA LEU A 46 3.23 7.95 18.84
C LEU A 46 1.94 7.34 19.40
N ALA A 47 1.92 6.96 20.67
CA ALA A 47 0.75 6.41 21.34
C ALA A 47 -0.41 7.42 21.51
N ASP A 48 -0.10 8.73 21.50
CA ASP A 48 -1.08 9.80 21.75
C ASP A 48 -1.71 10.34 20.44
N VAL A 49 -1.30 9.81 19.31
CA VAL A 49 -1.82 10.21 17.98
C VAL A 49 -2.39 9.02 17.23
N ARG A 50 -3.31 9.29 16.31
CA ARG A 50 -3.85 8.26 15.42
C ARG A 50 -3.14 8.32 14.07
N LEU A 51 -2.52 7.21 13.67
CA LEU A 51 -1.95 7.06 12.33
C LEU A 51 -3.07 7.16 11.26
N LEU A 52 -2.77 7.90 10.21
CA LEU A 52 -3.56 7.99 8.99
C LEU A 52 -2.80 7.35 7.85
N ALA A 53 -3.47 7.12 6.71
CA ALA A 53 -2.75 6.76 5.48
C ALA A 53 -1.62 7.79 5.28
N PRO A 54 -0.36 7.33 5.09
CA PRO A 54 0.81 8.18 5.23
C PRO A 54 0.93 9.25 4.14
N ILE A 55 0.17 9.08 3.05
CA ILE A 55 0.13 10.01 1.92
C ILE A 55 -1.30 10.12 1.37
N LEU A 56 -1.58 11.22 0.69
CA LEU A 56 -2.79 11.45 -0.09
C LEU A 56 -2.44 11.32 -1.58
N ALA A 57 -2.59 10.14 -2.13
CA ALA A 57 -2.28 9.87 -3.52
C ALA A 57 -3.30 10.52 -4.46
N SER A 58 -2.83 11.12 -5.57
CA SER A 58 -3.72 11.54 -6.65
C SER A 58 -4.32 10.33 -7.37
N LYS A 59 -3.55 9.27 -7.47
CA LYS A 59 -3.94 7.97 -8.01
C LYS A 59 -3.14 6.84 -7.35
N VAL A 60 -3.72 5.65 -7.32
CA VAL A 60 -3.05 4.42 -6.93
C VAL A 60 -3.00 3.52 -8.15
N ILE A 61 -1.78 3.23 -8.62
CA ILE A 61 -1.52 2.34 -9.74
C ILE A 61 -1.21 0.96 -9.16
N CYS A 62 -1.82 -0.08 -9.71
CA CYS A 62 -1.67 -1.43 -9.20
C CYS A 62 -1.20 -2.37 -10.32
N ILE A 63 -0.46 -3.42 -9.93
CA ILE A 63 0.09 -4.41 -10.85
C ILE A 63 -0.56 -5.77 -10.59
N GLY A 64 -1.29 -6.26 -11.58
CA GLY A 64 -1.92 -7.58 -11.51
C GLY A 64 -0.95 -8.72 -11.83
N LYS A 65 -1.06 -9.84 -11.07
CA LYS A 65 -0.36 -11.11 -11.33
C LYS A 65 1.17 -10.99 -11.40
N ASN A 66 1.77 -10.23 -10.51
CA ASN A 66 3.22 -9.99 -10.48
C ASN A 66 4.02 -11.01 -9.64
N TYR A 67 3.39 -12.11 -9.22
CA TYR A 67 4.03 -13.28 -8.63
C TYR A 67 3.59 -14.52 -9.42
N ALA A 68 4.54 -15.41 -9.77
CA ALA A 68 4.25 -16.57 -10.61
C ALA A 68 3.21 -17.50 -9.98
N ALA A 69 3.38 -17.84 -8.70
CA ALA A 69 2.45 -18.71 -7.99
C ALA A 69 1.04 -18.08 -7.86
N HIS A 70 0.94 -16.76 -7.65
CA HIS A 70 -0.36 -16.08 -7.67
C HIS A 70 -1.00 -16.08 -9.07
N ALA A 71 -0.22 -15.93 -10.14
CA ALA A 71 -0.77 -16.02 -11.51
C ALA A 71 -1.37 -17.40 -11.77
N GLU A 72 -0.68 -18.49 -11.33
CA GLU A 72 -1.17 -19.86 -11.40
C GLU A 72 -2.44 -20.08 -10.56
N GLU A 73 -2.46 -19.58 -9.30
CA GLU A 73 -3.63 -19.60 -8.42
C GLU A 73 -4.87 -18.95 -9.07
N MET A 74 -4.65 -17.87 -9.82
CA MET A 74 -5.69 -17.16 -10.57
C MET A 74 -6.04 -17.79 -11.94
N GLY A 75 -5.51 -18.99 -12.22
CA GLY A 75 -5.90 -19.83 -13.36
C GLY A 75 -5.31 -19.40 -14.70
N GLY A 76 -4.15 -18.77 -14.73
CA GLY A 76 -3.50 -18.39 -15.97
C GLY A 76 -1.97 -18.30 -15.87
N PRO A 77 -1.28 -18.21 -17.00
CA PRO A 77 0.17 -18.00 -17.00
C PRO A 77 0.53 -16.62 -16.48
N ALA A 78 1.78 -16.49 -16.02
CA ALA A 78 2.34 -15.17 -15.71
C ALA A 78 2.32 -14.28 -16.96
N PRO A 79 1.86 -13.01 -16.85
CA PRO A 79 1.84 -12.08 -17.97
C PRO A 79 3.27 -11.71 -18.38
N ALA A 80 3.49 -11.59 -19.70
CA ALA A 80 4.81 -11.21 -20.25
C ALA A 80 5.14 -9.74 -19.92
N ASP A 81 4.13 -8.88 -19.86
CA ASP A 81 4.25 -7.45 -19.53
C ASP A 81 3.43 -7.13 -18.27
N PRO A 82 3.81 -6.08 -17.50
CA PRO A 82 3.05 -5.66 -16.31
C PRO A 82 1.59 -5.29 -16.66
N VAL A 83 0.65 -5.92 -15.98
CA VAL A 83 -0.79 -5.62 -16.11
C VAL A 83 -1.15 -4.47 -15.19
N ILE A 84 -1.39 -3.28 -15.75
CA ILE A 84 -1.71 -2.07 -15.00
C ILE A 84 -3.23 -1.94 -14.81
N PHE A 85 -3.65 -1.64 -13.59
CA PHE A 85 -4.97 -1.12 -13.27
C PHE A 85 -4.88 -0.03 -12.19
N MET A 86 -5.99 0.62 -11.86
CA MET A 86 -5.97 1.71 -10.90
C MET A 86 -7.08 1.55 -9.85
N LYS A 87 -6.78 2.03 -8.64
CA LYS A 87 -7.75 2.29 -7.58
C LYS A 87 -7.93 3.80 -7.43
N PRO A 88 -9.16 4.30 -7.22
CA PRO A 88 -9.39 5.72 -6.96
C PRO A 88 -8.77 6.14 -5.62
N SER A 89 -8.39 7.41 -5.49
CA SER A 89 -7.86 7.95 -4.23
C SER A 89 -8.81 7.79 -3.04
N THR A 90 -10.13 7.74 -3.29
CA THR A 90 -11.16 7.52 -2.27
C THR A 90 -11.18 6.10 -1.70
N SER A 91 -10.52 5.13 -2.36
CA SER A 91 -10.37 3.77 -1.83
C SER A 91 -9.35 3.67 -0.70
N ILE A 92 -8.46 4.67 -0.55
CA ILE A 92 -7.40 4.66 0.46
C ILE A 92 -8.02 4.64 1.86
N GLN A 93 -7.51 3.69 2.69
CA GLN A 93 -7.92 3.53 4.09
C GLN A 93 -6.73 3.66 5.02
N SER A 94 -6.96 4.28 6.17
CA SER A 94 -5.94 4.46 7.20
C SER A 94 -5.68 3.17 8.00
N PRO A 95 -4.50 3.03 8.60
CA PRO A 95 -4.24 1.97 9.59
C PRO A 95 -5.29 1.96 10.69
N ASN A 96 -5.67 0.78 11.16
CA ASN A 96 -6.67 0.52 12.20
C ASN A 96 -8.11 1.01 11.87
N ALA A 97 -8.35 1.59 10.70
CA ALA A 97 -9.69 1.91 10.23
C ALA A 97 -10.33 0.71 9.51
N PRO A 98 -11.66 0.55 9.56
CA PRO A 98 -12.31 -0.66 9.06
C PRO A 98 -12.30 -0.75 7.53
N ILE A 99 -12.06 -1.96 7.01
CA ILE A 99 -12.42 -2.34 5.64
C ILE A 99 -13.92 -2.65 5.63
N ILE A 100 -14.68 -1.98 4.77
CA ILE A 100 -16.15 -2.13 4.72
C ILE A 100 -16.54 -3.09 3.59
N LEU A 101 -17.10 -4.23 3.95
CA LEU A 101 -17.60 -5.20 2.99
C LEU A 101 -18.88 -4.68 2.31
N PRO A 102 -18.91 -4.48 0.97
CA PRO A 102 -20.10 -4.01 0.30
C PRO A 102 -21.15 -5.12 0.19
N PRO A 103 -22.46 -4.83 0.36
CA PRO A 103 -23.52 -5.84 0.23
C PRO A 103 -23.69 -6.36 -1.21
N SER A 104 -23.08 -5.70 -2.19
CA SER A 104 -23.11 -6.05 -3.59
C SER A 104 -22.07 -7.10 -4.02
N SER A 105 -21.17 -7.51 -3.10
CA SER A 105 -20.17 -8.55 -3.35
C SER A 105 -20.36 -9.71 -2.39
N SER A 106 -20.30 -10.93 -2.92
CA SER A 106 -20.36 -12.17 -2.15
C SER A 106 -18.99 -12.68 -1.70
N GLN A 107 -17.91 -12.13 -2.25
CA GLN A 107 -16.54 -12.52 -1.93
C GLN A 107 -15.60 -11.33 -2.02
N VAL A 108 -15.08 -10.89 -0.88
CA VAL A 108 -14.07 -9.83 -0.77
C VAL A 108 -12.80 -10.44 -0.21
N ASP A 109 -11.71 -10.38 -0.97
CA ASP A 109 -10.43 -10.99 -0.63
C ASP A 109 -9.40 -9.94 -0.21
N TYR A 110 -8.46 -10.35 0.66
CA TYR A 110 -7.23 -9.60 0.96
C TYR A 110 -6.14 -9.89 -0.06
N GLU A 111 -5.27 -8.92 -0.30
CA GLU A 111 -4.05 -9.02 -1.12
C GLU A 111 -2.97 -8.14 -0.49
N GLY A 112 -2.06 -8.75 0.31
CA GLY A 112 -0.96 -8.03 0.95
C GLY A 112 0.15 -7.70 -0.05
N GLU A 113 0.63 -6.44 -0.03
CA GLU A 113 1.59 -5.94 -1.01
C GLU A 113 2.62 -4.97 -0.41
N LEU A 114 3.81 -4.92 -1.03
CA LEU A 114 4.68 -3.77 -0.93
C LEU A 114 4.12 -2.65 -1.82
N ALA A 115 4.14 -1.42 -1.33
CA ALA A 115 3.76 -0.23 -2.08
C ALA A 115 4.93 0.74 -2.21
N VAL A 116 5.13 1.28 -3.41
CA VAL A 116 6.11 2.33 -3.73
C VAL A 116 5.43 3.69 -3.71
N VAL A 117 6.02 4.66 -3.04
CA VAL A 117 5.53 6.05 -3.01
C VAL A 117 6.46 6.93 -3.84
N ILE A 118 5.89 7.66 -4.79
CA ILE A 118 6.61 8.56 -5.68
C ILE A 118 6.96 9.87 -4.97
N GLY A 119 8.19 10.33 -5.13
CA GLY A 119 8.74 11.51 -4.46
C GLY A 119 8.79 12.78 -5.30
N ARG A 120 8.76 12.66 -6.63
CA ARG A 120 8.83 13.80 -7.56
C ARG A 120 8.05 13.55 -8.86
N PRO A 121 7.62 14.59 -9.57
CA PRO A 121 6.97 14.42 -10.88
C PRO A 121 7.91 13.70 -11.84
N CYS A 122 7.39 12.69 -12.56
CA CYS A 122 8.21 11.93 -13.49
C CYS A 122 7.39 11.34 -14.65
N LYS A 123 8.04 11.21 -15.80
CA LYS A 123 7.53 10.67 -17.06
C LYS A 123 8.71 10.09 -17.85
N ASP A 124 8.47 8.98 -18.53
CA ASP A 124 9.48 8.28 -19.36
C ASP A 124 10.79 8.00 -18.59
N VAL A 125 10.69 7.44 -17.39
CA VAL A 125 11.83 7.16 -16.50
C VAL A 125 12.46 5.82 -16.87
N PRO A 126 13.73 5.79 -17.31
CA PRO A 126 14.42 4.51 -17.52
C PRO A 126 14.57 3.72 -16.23
N ALA A 127 14.49 2.39 -16.28
CA ALA A 127 14.61 1.52 -15.10
C ALA A 127 15.87 1.83 -14.25
N ALA A 128 17.01 2.11 -14.90
CA ALA A 128 18.26 2.44 -14.20
C ALA A 128 18.19 3.74 -13.37
N ARG A 129 17.18 4.58 -13.58
CA ARG A 129 16.96 5.84 -12.85
C ARG A 129 15.72 5.82 -11.95
N ALA A 130 15.05 4.66 -11.81
CA ALA A 130 13.82 4.54 -11.03
C ALA A 130 14.00 4.99 -9.57
N GLY A 131 15.15 4.70 -8.95
CA GLY A 131 15.44 5.12 -7.57
C GLY A 131 15.43 6.64 -7.35
N GLU A 132 15.66 7.44 -8.41
CA GLU A 132 15.70 8.91 -8.31
C GLU A 132 14.31 9.53 -8.08
N VAL A 133 13.24 8.79 -8.38
CA VAL A 133 11.85 9.28 -8.31
C VAL A 133 11.06 8.70 -7.14
N ILE A 134 11.62 7.74 -6.41
CA ILE A 134 11.00 7.10 -5.26
C ILE A 134 11.21 7.96 -4.00
N LEU A 135 10.13 8.19 -3.23
CA LEU A 135 10.21 8.74 -1.87
C LEU A 135 10.56 7.64 -0.86
N GLY A 136 9.96 6.49 -1.00
CA GLY A 136 10.11 5.36 -0.10
C GLY A 136 9.05 4.30 -0.32
N TYR A 137 8.90 3.43 0.67
CA TYR A 137 8.07 2.23 0.61
C TYR A 137 7.12 2.16 1.79
N THR A 138 5.95 1.58 1.57
CA THR A 138 4.94 1.35 2.60
C THR A 138 4.23 0.02 2.37
N VAL A 139 3.36 -0.37 3.28
CA VAL A 139 2.56 -1.59 3.16
C VAL A 139 1.19 -1.24 2.60
N ALA A 140 0.64 -2.10 1.76
CA ALA A 140 -0.72 -1.97 1.24
C ALA A 140 -1.49 -3.30 1.33
N ASN A 141 -2.83 -3.18 1.24
CA ASN A 141 -3.72 -4.29 1.02
C ASN A 141 -4.63 -3.95 -0.18
N ASP A 142 -4.46 -4.64 -1.32
CA ASP A 142 -5.27 -4.45 -2.52
C ASP A 142 -6.59 -5.22 -2.42
N VAL A 143 -7.46 -4.81 -1.50
CA VAL A 143 -8.75 -5.47 -1.25
C VAL A 143 -9.58 -5.56 -2.51
N THR A 144 -10.16 -6.75 -2.76
CA THR A 144 -10.75 -7.11 -4.04
C THR A 144 -12.12 -7.77 -3.87
N ALA A 145 -13.18 -7.23 -4.50
CA ALA A 145 -14.45 -7.91 -4.69
C ALA A 145 -14.29 -8.97 -5.80
N ARG A 146 -13.93 -10.19 -5.41
CA ARG A 146 -13.43 -11.23 -6.30
C ARG A 146 -14.48 -11.74 -7.28
N ASP A 147 -15.73 -11.84 -6.88
CA ASP A 147 -16.86 -12.19 -7.73
C ASP A 147 -17.07 -11.17 -8.85
N GLN A 148 -16.92 -9.88 -8.53
CA GLN A 148 -17.04 -8.80 -9.52
C GLN A 148 -15.83 -8.73 -10.44
N GLN A 149 -14.62 -9.00 -9.94
CA GLN A 149 -13.43 -9.07 -10.77
C GLN A 149 -13.55 -10.13 -11.86
N ARG A 150 -14.15 -11.29 -11.55
CA ARG A 150 -14.38 -12.36 -12.53
C ARG A 150 -15.48 -12.00 -13.55
N HIS A 151 -16.48 -11.23 -13.10
CA HIS A 151 -17.66 -10.91 -13.92
C HIS A 151 -17.42 -9.77 -14.90
N ASP A 152 -16.72 -8.70 -14.49
CA ASP A 152 -16.73 -7.42 -15.20
C ASP A 152 -15.71 -7.32 -16.34
N GLY A 153 -14.71 -8.16 -16.41
CA GLY A 153 -13.60 -8.03 -17.37
C GLY A 153 -12.68 -6.81 -17.14
N GLN A 154 -13.21 -5.70 -16.62
CA GLN A 154 -12.47 -4.51 -16.15
C GLN A 154 -12.55 -4.44 -14.63
N TRP A 155 -11.41 -4.23 -13.95
CA TRP A 155 -11.31 -4.39 -12.50
C TRP A 155 -11.71 -3.17 -11.67
N THR A 156 -12.08 -2.06 -12.31
CA THR A 156 -12.36 -0.79 -11.62
C THR A 156 -13.39 -0.94 -10.50
N ARG A 157 -14.51 -1.62 -10.73
CA ARG A 157 -15.56 -1.83 -9.73
C ARG A 157 -15.06 -2.76 -8.61
N ALA A 158 -14.42 -3.86 -8.98
CA ALA A 158 -13.94 -4.86 -8.03
C ALA A 158 -12.86 -4.32 -7.07
N LYS A 159 -12.05 -3.38 -7.53
CA LYS A 159 -10.89 -2.81 -6.85
C LYS A 159 -11.12 -1.41 -6.27
N GLY A 160 -12.18 -0.71 -6.71
CA GLY A 160 -12.38 0.72 -6.47
C GLY A 160 -13.33 1.10 -5.36
N TYR A 161 -13.84 0.17 -4.57
CA TYR A 161 -14.69 0.51 -3.43
C TYR A 161 -13.95 1.38 -2.41
N ASP A 162 -14.66 2.28 -1.74
CA ASP A 162 -14.13 2.98 -0.58
C ASP A 162 -13.58 1.96 0.43
N THR A 163 -12.47 2.29 1.10
CA THR A 163 -11.77 1.43 2.07
C THR A 163 -11.00 0.23 1.49
N PHE A 164 -11.00 0.02 0.16
CA PHE A 164 -10.37 -1.15 -0.47
C PHE A 164 -8.86 -0.97 -0.76
N CYS A 165 -8.25 0.10 -0.28
CA CYS A 165 -6.81 0.33 -0.35
C CYS A 165 -6.25 0.76 1.03
N PRO A 166 -6.26 -0.12 2.05
CA PRO A 166 -5.48 0.13 3.25
C PRO A 166 -4.03 0.43 2.90
N LEU A 167 -3.45 1.49 3.50
CA LEU A 167 -2.11 1.99 3.21
C LEU A 167 -1.42 2.49 4.49
N GLY A 168 -0.20 2.05 4.75
CA GLY A 168 0.58 2.43 5.93
C GLY A 168 1.44 1.28 6.46
N PRO A 169 1.90 1.34 7.72
CA PRO A 169 1.62 2.36 8.74
C PRO A 169 2.31 3.69 8.48
N TRP A 170 3.46 3.70 7.85
CA TRP A 170 4.29 4.86 7.47
C TRP A 170 5.05 4.55 6.17
N ILE A 171 5.78 5.54 5.65
CA ILE A 171 6.70 5.39 4.53
C ILE A 171 8.11 5.26 5.10
N GLU A 172 8.82 4.18 4.76
CA GLU A 172 10.24 4.03 5.04
C GLU A 172 11.06 4.51 3.84
N THR A 173 11.88 5.55 4.05
CA THR A 173 12.63 6.19 2.95
C THR A 173 14.01 5.58 2.72
N SER A 174 14.52 4.80 3.67
CA SER A 174 15.88 4.23 3.64
C SER A 174 15.78 2.71 3.73
N LEU A 175 15.21 2.09 2.69
CA LEU A 175 14.97 0.66 2.63
C LEU A 175 15.42 0.11 1.28
N ASP A 176 16.12 -1.04 1.29
CA ASP A 176 16.36 -1.83 0.09
C ASP A 176 15.15 -2.77 -0.13
N PRO A 177 14.37 -2.57 -1.20
CA PRO A 177 13.18 -3.37 -1.46
C PRO A 177 13.46 -4.70 -2.16
N SER A 178 14.72 -5.05 -2.42
CA SER A 178 15.09 -6.16 -3.30
C SER A 178 14.71 -7.55 -2.77
N ASP A 179 14.71 -7.71 -1.43
CA ASP A 179 14.38 -8.99 -0.78
C ASP A 179 13.73 -8.82 0.60
N LEU A 180 12.53 -8.26 0.62
CA LEU A 180 11.73 -8.09 1.83
C LEU A 180 10.74 -9.23 2.00
N GLU A 181 10.54 -9.71 3.22
CA GLU A 181 9.46 -10.66 3.52
C GLU A 181 8.12 -9.91 3.58
N ILE A 182 7.09 -10.48 2.94
CA ILE A 182 5.70 -10.03 3.01
C ILE A 182 4.87 -11.14 3.66
N VAL A 183 4.16 -10.82 4.73
CA VAL A 183 3.28 -11.75 5.45
C VAL A 183 1.91 -11.14 5.61
N THR A 184 0.86 -11.85 5.20
CA THR A 184 -0.53 -11.49 5.49
C THR A 184 -1.14 -12.46 6.47
N GLU A 185 -1.76 -11.94 7.52
CA GLU A 185 -2.46 -12.70 8.54
C GLU A 185 -3.93 -12.28 8.62
N VAL A 186 -4.80 -13.25 8.88
CA VAL A 186 -6.20 -13.01 9.26
C VAL A 186 -6.43 -13.63 10.62
N ASP A 187 -6.81 -12.82 11.60
CA ASP A 187 -6.98 -13.21 13.01
C ASP A 187 -5.74 -13.94 13.57
N GLY A 188 -4.53 -13.45 13.23
CA GLY A 188 -3.24 -14.02 13.65
C GLY A 188 -2.86 -15.34 12.95
N GLN A 189 -3.63 -15.78 11.96
CA GLN A 189 -3.28 -16.93 11.13
C GLN A 189 -2.62 -16.48 9.83
N VAL A 190 -1.40 -16.92 9.57
CA VAL A 190 -0.69 -16.65 8.34
C VAL A 190 -1.44 -17.24 7.15
N LYS A 191 -1.74 -16.39 6.17
CA LYS A 191 -2.43 -16.71 4.92
C LYS A 191 -1.54 -16.55 3.69
N GLN A 192 -0.71 -15.50 3.65
CA GLN A 192 0.28 -15.29 2.60
C GLN A 192 1.65 -15.13 3.27
N ARG A 193 2.68 -15.70 2.65
CA ARG A 193 4.08 -15.50 3.04
C ARG A 193 4.96 -15.62 1.80
N SER A 194 5.63 -14.54 1.45
CA SER A 194 6.48 -14.50 0.26
C SER A 194 7.58 -13.43 0.41
N ARG A 195 8.30 -13.15 -0.66
CA ARG A 195 9.39 -12.17 -0.69
C ARG A 195 9.32 -11.30 -1.93
N THR A 196 9.76 -10.05 -1.83
CA THR A 196 9.80 -9.12 -2.97
C THR A 196 10.78 -9.54 -4.05
N SER A 197 11.79 -10.37 -3.73
CA SER A 197 12.71 -10.98 -4.72
C SER A 197 12.02 -11.93 -5.70
N LEU A 198 10.77 -12.33 -5.43
CA LEU A 198 9.96 -13.20 -6.30
C LEU A 198 9.01 -12.41 -7.24
N LEU A 199 9.08 -11.08 -7.23
CA LEU A 199 8.37 -10.26 -8.21
C LEU A 199 8.81 -10.60 -9.64
N LEU A 200 7.87 -10.87 -10.53
CA LEU A 200 8.12 -11.13 -11.95
C LEU A 200 8.69 -9.92 -12.67
N HIS A 201 8.14 -8.76 -12.37
CA HIS A 201 8.61 -7.45 -12.81
C HIS A 201 9.04 -6.67 -11.59
N ASP A 202 10.32 -6.36 -11.48
CA ASP A 202 10.89 -5.62 -10.36
C ASP A 202 10.45 -4.14 -10.34
N ILE A 203 10.66 -3.45 -9.23
CA ILE A 203 10.22 -2.06 -9.04
C ILE A 203 10.80 -1.12 -10.12
N PRO A 204 12.09 -1.17 -10.50
CA PRO A 204 12.62 -0.39 -11.59
C PRO A 204 11.86 -0.57 -12.91
N LYS A 205 11.56 -1.83 -13.27
CA LYS A 205 10.80 -2.15 -14.47
C LYS A 205 9.36 -1.65 -14.42
N LEU A 206 8.70 -1.75 -13.25
CA LEU A 206 7.35 -1.21 -13.06
C LEU A 206 7.31 0.32 -13.26
N ILE A 207 8.27 1.06 -12.68
CA ILE A 207 8.36 2.52 -12.86
C ILE A 207 8.60 2.89 -14.32
N GLU A 208 9.55 2.23 -14.99
CA GLU A 208 9.78 2.42 -16.41
C GLU A 208 8.49 2.20 -17.21
N TRP A 209 7.83 1.05 -17.01
CA TRP A 209 6.62 0.68 -17.74
C TRP A 209 5.46 1.65 -17.51
N ILE A 210 5.16 1.99 -16.27
CA ILE A 210 4.06 2.92 -15.92
C ILE A 210 4.33 4.31 -16.47
N THR A 211 5.59 4.79 -16.38
CA THR A 211 5.93 6.16 -16.81
C THR A 211 5.97 6.33 -18.33
N THR A 212 5.99 5.26 -19.12
CA THR A 212 5.73 5.37 -20.58
C THR A 212 4.26 5.68 -20.88
N VAL A 213 3.35 5.27 -20.00
CA VAL A 213 1.89 5.46 -20.16
C VAL A 213 1.44 6.81 -19.61
N MET A 214 1.82 7.12 -18.36
CA MET A 214 1.30 8.28 -17.64
C MET A 214 2.37 8.99 -16.80
N THR A 215 2.18 10.29 -16.57
CA THR A 215 2.98 11.04 -15.59
C THR A 215 2.61 10.62 -14.17
N LEU A 216 3.62 10.36 -13.34
CA LEU A 216 3.47 10.18 -11.91
C LEU A 216 3.76 11.50 -11.18
N LEU A 217 3.03 11.76 -10.11
CA LEU A 217 3.14 12.94 -9.26
C LEU A 217 3.66 12.57 -7.87
N PRO A 218 4.26 13.51 -7.12
CA PRO A 218 4.62 13.27 -5.73
C PRO A 218 3.43 12.77 -4.92
N GLY A 219 3.61 11.68 -4.20
CA GLY A 219 2.57 11.03 -3.43
C GLY A 219 1.73 10.01 -4.19
N ASP A 220 1.87 9.85 -5.50
CA ASP A 220 1.28 8.71 -6.20
C ASP A 220 1.86 7.39 -5.66
N VAL A 221 1.04 6.36 -5.65
CA VAL A 221 1.37 5.06 -5.07
C VAL A 221 1.31 4.00 -6.15
N ILE A 222 2.31 3.10 -6.15
CA ILE A 222 2.32 1.89 -6.98
C ILE A 222 2.24 0.69 -6.05
N LEU A 223 1.19 -0.13 -6.17
CA LEU A 223 1.06 -1.44 -5.54
C LEU A 223 1.75 -2.46 -6.44
N THR A 224 2.70 -3.22 -5.90
CA THR A 224 3.64 -4.02 -6.71
C THR A 224 3.14 -5.42 -7.07
N GLY A 225 1.96 -5.79 -6.58
CA GLY A 225 1.38 -7.12 -6.73
C GLY A 225 1.45 -7.95 -5.47
N THR A 226 0.52 -8.88 -5.34
CA THR A 226 0.36 -9.78 -4.20
C THR A 226 0.88 -11.18 -4.51
N PRO A 227 1.45 -11.92 -3.53
CA PRO A 227 1.75 -13.33 -3.67
C PRO A 227 0.50 -14.21 -3.60
N GLU A 228 0.67 -15.50 -3.78
CA GLU A 228 -0.35 -16.54 -3.59
C GLU A 228 -0.90 -16.57 -2.15
N GLY A 229 -2.05 -17.22 -1.96
CA GLY A 229 -2.72 -17.38 -0.67
C GLY A 229 -3.77 -16.31 -0.41
N VAL A 230 -4.27 -15.63 -1.46
CA VAL A 230 -5.40 -14.70 -1.35
C VAL A 230 -6.66 -15.43 -0.87
N GLY A 231 -7.54 -14.75 -0.18
CA GLY A 231 -8.74 -15.40 0.36
C GLY A 231 -9.73 -14.44 0.98
N PRO A 232 -10.94 -14.96 1.31
CA PRO A 232 -12.07 -14.13 1.71
C PRO A 232 -11.91 -13.56 3.12
N LEU A 233 -12.37 -12.31 3.28
CA LEU A 233 -12.55 -11.60 4.53
C LEU A 233 -14.01 -11.70 5.01
N GLN A 234 -14.20 -11.78 6.32
CA GLN A 234 -15.50 -11.77 6.97
C GLN A 234 -15.60 -10.62 7.98
N ALA A 235 -16.79 -10.07 8.15
CA ALA A 235 -17.03 -9.05 9.15
C ALA A 235 -16.69 -9.58 10.57
N GLY A 236 -16.01 -8.75 11.35
CA GLY A 236 -15.51 -9.09 12.69
C GLY A 236 -14.07 -9.60 12.70
N GLN A 237 -13.50 -9.95 11.57
CA GLN A 237 -12.09 -10.32 11.46
C GLN A 237 -11.16 -9.11 11.48
N THR A 238 -9.87 -9.37 11.70
CA THR A 238 -8.79 -8.41 11.51
C THR A 238 -7.79 -8.98 10.51
N VAL A 239 -7.46 -8.21 9.47
CA VAL A 239 -6.39 -8.53 8.53
C VAL A 239 -5.18 -7.66 8.80
N SER A 240 -4.00 -8.26 8.83
CA SER A 240 -2.72 -7.59 9.03
C SER A 240 -1.77 -7.97 7.92
N VAL A 241 -1.10 -6.99 7.35
CA VAL A 241 -0.03 -7.17 6.36
C VAL A 241 1.26 -6.61 6.96
N THR A 242 2.29 -7.44 7.02
CA THR A 242 3.62 -7.06 7.53
C THR A 242 4.64 -7.13 6.40
N VAL A 243 5.41 -6.07 6.23
CA VAL A 243 6.58 -6.05 5.35
C VAL A 243 7.81 -5.79 6.21
N SER A 244 8.82 -6.67 6.07
CA SER A 244 10.05 -6.54 6.85
C SER A 244 10.74 -5.20 6.57
N GLY A 245 11.27 -4.56 7.62
CA GLY A 245 11.88 -3.23 7.53
C GLY A 245 10.91 -2.04 7.49
N ILE A 246 9.59 -2.29 7.31
CA ILE A 246 8.57 -1.23 7.38
C ILE A 246 7.74 -1.37 8.66
N GLY A 247 7.05 -2.50 8.84
CA GLY A 247 6.15 -2.73 9.95
C GLY A 247 4.84 -3.38 9.51
N THR A 248 3.81 -3.26 10.35
CA THR A 248 2.52 -3.93 10.17
C THR A 248 1.40 -2.92 9.93
N LEU A 249 0.66 -3.14 8.85
CA LEU A 249 -0.62 -2.48 8.55
C LEU A 249 -1.76 -3.40 8.97
N SER A 250 -2.57 -2.99 9.93
CA SER A 250 -3.68 -3.78 10.45
C SER A 250 -5.01 -3.05 10.27
N ASN A 251 -6.04 -3.78 9.86
CA ASN A 251 -7.38 -3.23 9.64
C ASN A 251 -8.45 -4.22 10.08
N PRO A 252 -9.41 -3.80 10.92
CA PRO A 252 -10.60 -4.59 11.20
C PRO A 252 -11.51 -4.63 9.97
N VAL A 253 -12.31 -5.67 9.85
CA VAL A 253 -13.26 -5.88 8.77
C VAL A 253 -14.68 -5.69 9.29
N ALA A 254 -15.50 -4.89 8.62
CA ALA A 254 -16.87 -4.63 9.02
C ALA A 254 -17.84 -4.75 7.83
N ALA A 255 -19.07 -5.20 8.11
CA ALA A 255 -20.14 -5.13 7.11
C ALA A 255 -20.63 -3.68 6.97
N LYS A 256 -21.07 -3.30 5.78
CA LYS A 256 -21.77 -2.03 5.56
C LYS A 256 -23.10 -2.08 6.32
N ARG A 257 -23.31 -1.09 7.18
CA ARG A 257 -24.58 -0.91 7.92
C ARG A 257 -25.69 -0.41 7.02
#